data_f44e5be675ff192b227c182cd2f226c9
#
_entry.id   f44e5be675ff192b227c182cd2f226c9
#
_cell.length_a   1.000
_cell.length_b   1.000
_cell.length_c   1.000
_cell.angle_alpha   90.00
_cell.angle_beta   90.00
_cell.angle_gamma   90.00
#
_symmetry.space_group_name_H-M   'P 1'
#
loop_
_entity.id
_entity.type
_entity.pdbx_description
1 polymer ?
#
loop_
_entity_poly.entity_id
_entity_poly.type
_entity_poly.pdbx_seq_one_letter_code
_entity_poly.pdbx_strand_id
1 'polypeptide(L)'
;MPSAKLIQKLKPALQNQLPPEQDGILLCLDSDNVTGDNAKYMKMYNRLARWYDFGERWIARLRYGNSINEMRRSLMGEPEWRQDCSALYVSIGTGTDLNHLPANIDPAALDLTGADLSLGMLTRCRNVWRKKAAGLDLVHCNAEDLPFADNMFDVVFHVGGINFLYQLNKLVEF
;
A
#
# COMPACT_ATOMS: atom_id res chain seq x y z
N MET A 1 -4.57 8.06 14.96
CA MET A 1 -5.18 9.16 14.19
C MET A 1 -4.40 9.31 12.89
N PRO A 2 -5.07 9.52 11.74
CA PRO A 2 -4.42 9.80 10.48
C PRO A 2 -3.54 11.05 10.61
N SER A 3 -2.42 11.09 9.89
CA SER A 3 -1.55 12.27 9.91
C SER A 3 -2.25 13.48 9.28
N ALA A 4 -1.83 14.69 9.67
CA ALA A 4 -2.32 15.92 9.02
C ALA A 4 -2.00 15.94 7.52
N LYS A 5 -0.85 15.36 7.13
CA LYS A 5 -0.45 15.20 5.72
C LYS A 5 -1.41 14.28 4.95
N LEU A 6 -1.78 13.14 5.53
CA LEU A 6 -2.76 12.24 4.91
C LEU A 6 -4.10 12.92 4.69
N ILE A 7 -4.61 13.64 5.71
CA ILE A 7 -5.90 14.34 5.61
C ILE A 7 -5.90 15.33 4.44
N GLN A 8 -4.82 16.08 4.25
CA GLN A 8 -4.68 17.04 3.15
C GLN A 8 -4.69 16.41 1.76
N LYS A 9 -4.31 15.13 1.66
CA LYS A 9 -4.29 14.38 0.39
C LYS A 9 -5.65 13.79 0.01
N LEU A 10 -6.60 13.71 0.94
CA LEU A 10 -7.92 13.14 0.67
C LEU A 10 -8.75 14.02 -0.25
N LYS A 11 -9.71 13.42 -0.97
CA LYS A 11 -10.74 14.14 -1.70
C LYS A 11 -11.49 15.11 -0.75
N PRO A 12 -11.91 16.31 -1.20
CA PRO A 12 -12.52 17.32 -0.33
C PRO A 12 -13.72 16.82 0.48
N ALA A 13 -14.53 15.93 -0.08
CA ALA A 13 -15.67 15.34 0.63
C ALA A 13 -15.22 14.55 1.86
N LEU A 14 -14.10 13.82 1.77
CA LEU A 14 -13.54 13.02 2.85
C LEU A 14 -12.77 13.88 3.87
N GLN A 15 -12.22 15.01 3.45
CA GLN A 15 -11.61 15.97 4.39
C GLN A 15 -12.66 16.60 5.32
N ASN A 16 -13.86 16.89 4.78
CA ASN A 16 -14.96 17.48 5.54
C ASN A 16 -15.64 16.47 6.49
N GLN A 17 -15.65 15.20 6.11
CA GLN A 17 -16.21 14.09 6.91
C GLN A 17 -15.23 12.91 6.87
N LEU A 18 -14.27 12.93 7.81
CA LEU A 18 -13.25 11.89 7.86
C LEU A 18 -13.86 10.51 8.04
N PRO A 19 -13.41 9.54 7.23
CA PRO A 19 -13.76 8.14 7.44
C PRO A 19 -13.31 7.64 8.82
N PRO A 20 -13.93 6.57 9.34
CA PRO A 20 -13.50 5.97 10.59
C PRO A 20 -12.07 5.46 10.51
N GLU A 21 -11.40 5.41 11.66
CA GLU A 21 -10.07 4.87 11.81
C GLU A 21 -10.11 3.64 12.71
N GLN A 22 -9.38 2.61 12.33
CA GLN A 22 -9.13 1.46 13.17
C GLN A 22 -7.63 1.22 13.27
N ASP A 23 -7.11 1.31 14.51
CA ASP A 23 -5.70 1.00 14.77
C ASP A 23 -4.68 1.76 13.89
N GLY A 24 -4.90 3.04 13.60
CA GLY A 24 -4.02 3.84 12.74
C GLY A 24 -4.19 3.56 11.23
N ILE A 25 -5.27 2.87 10.83
CA ILE A 25 -5.63 2.61 9.43
C ILE A 25 -6.92 3.37 9.14
N LEU A 26 -6.91 4.27 8.15
CA LEU A 26 -8.08 5.01 7.71
C LEU A 26 -8.97 4.10 6.85
N LEU A 27 -10.26 3.97 7.22
CA LEU A 27 -11.20 3.06 6.56
C LEU A 27 -12.04 3.80 5.52
N CYS A 28 -11.56 3.89 4.29
CA CYS A 28 -12.26 4.51 3.18
C CYS A 28 -13.09 3.52 2.34
N LEU A 29 -13.03 2.23 2.68
CA LEU A 29 -13.76 1.18 1.98
C LEU A 29 -14.98 0.75 2.80
N ASP A 30 -16.15 0.77 2.16
CA ASP A 30 -17.30 0.01 2.65
C ASP A 30 -17.18 -1.44 2.16
N SER A 31 -16.75 -2.32 3.06
CA SER A 31 -16.51 -3.73 2.77
C SER A 31 -17.74 -4.48 2.27
N ASP A 32 -18.93 -4.00 2.61
CA ASP A 32 -20.20 -4.64 2.22
C ASP A 32 -20.54 -4.35 0.75
N ASN A 33 -19.97 -3.29 0.19
CA ASN A 33 -20.13 -2.89 -1.21
C ASN A 33 -19.07 -3.47 -2.16
N VAL A 34 -18.08 -4.21 -1.63
CA VAL A 34 -17.08 -4.88 -2.48
C VAL A 34 -17.68 -6.13 -3.10
N THR A 35 -17.73 -6.19 -4.43
CA THR A 35 -18.35 -7.29 -5.19
C THR A 35 -17.36 -8.00 -6.11
N GLY A 36 -17.78 -9.12 -6.70
CA GLY A 36 -17.00 -9.84 -7.71
C GLY A 36 -15.69 -10.44 -7.16
N ASP A 37 -14.67 -10.44 -8.00
CA ASP A 37 -13.37 -11.01 -7.66
C ASP A 37 -12.64 -10.21 -6.57
N ASN A 38 -12.87 -8.90 -6.48
CA ASN A 38 -12.32 -8.08 -5.40
C ASN A 38 -12.78 -8.56 -4.02
N ALA A 39 -14.06 -8.91 -3.87
CA ALA A 39 -14.57 -9.50 -2.61
C ALA A 39 -13.91 -10.85 -2.28
N LYS A 40 -13.69 -11.68 -3.28
CA LYS A 40 -13.02 -12.98 -3.15
C LYS A 40 -11.57 -12.81 -2.71
N TYR A 41 -10.82 -11.94 -3.38
CA TYR A 41 -9.42 -11.65 -3.05
C TYR A 41 -9.28 -11.00 -1.68
N MET A 42 -10.11 -10.03 -1.34
CA MET A 42 -10.14 -9.41 -0.02
C MET A 42 -10.30 -10.45 1.10
N LYS A 43 -11.28 -11.36 0.99
CA LYS A 43 -11.50 -12.43 1.97
C LYS A 43 -10.32 -13.39 2.04
N MET A 44 -9.73 -13.75 0.90
CA MET A 44 -8.57 -14.63 0.83
C MET A 44 -7.35 -14.00 1.52
N TYR A 45 -7.00 -12.77 1.17
CA TYR A 45 -5.84 -12.07 1.74
C TYR A 45 -6.03 -11.73 3.22
N ASN A 46 -7.23 -11.36 3.67
CA ASN A 46 -7.53 -11.19 5.10
C ASN A 46 -7.26 -12.47 5.91
N ARG A 47 -7.58 -13.64 5.35
CA ARG A 47 -7.33 -14.94 5.99
C ARG A 47 -5.86 -15.33 5.96
N LEU A 48 -5.16 -15.05 4.85
CA LEU A 48 -3.75 -15.42 4.64
C LEU A 48 -2.78 -14.46 5.32
N ALA A 49 -3.18 -13.24 5.67
CA ALA A 49 -2.30 -12.17 6.15
C ALA A 49 -1.34 -12.60 7.29
N ARG A 50 -1.79 -13.48 8.20
CA ARG A 50 -0.99 -13.98 9.33
C ARG A 50 0.22 -14.83 8.89
N TRP A 51 0.08 -15.55 7.78
CA TRP A 51 1.06 -16.52 7.28
C TRP A 51 1.74 -16.07 5.99
N TYR A 52 1.28 -14.94 5.43
CA TYR A 52 1.66 -14.48 4.09
C TYR A 52 3.17 -14.29 3.95
N ASP A 53 3.79 -13.54 4.85
CA ASP A 53 5.23 -13.26 4.79
C ASP A 53 6.09 -14.52 4.92
N PHE A 54 5.63 -15.46 5.75
CA PHE A 54 6.34 -16.73 5.92
C PHE A 54 6.19 -17.63 4.70
N GLY A 55 4.97 -17.78 4.20
CA GLY A 55 4.70 -18.58 3.01
C GLY A 55 5.37 -18.01 1.76
N GLU A 56 5.28 -16.71 1.55
CA GLU A 56 5.90 -16.03 0.41
C GLU A 56 7.43 -16.19 0.42
N ARG A 57 8.09 -15.95 1.55
CA ARG A 57 9.55 -16.10 1.67
C ARG A 57 10.02 -17.52 1.36
N TRP A 58 9.32 -18.52 1.89
CA TRP A 58 9.69 -19.91 1.69
C TRP A 58 9.46 -20.38 0.25
N ILE A 59 8.29 -20.09 -0.31
CA ILE A 59 7.94 -20.47 -1.69
C ILE A 59 8.82 -19.71 -2.68
N ALA A 60 9.02 -18.42 -2.49
CA ALA A 60 9.86 -17.61 -3.34
C ALA A 60 11.32 -18.11 -3.35
N ARG A 61 11.89 -18.39 -2.17
CA ARG A 61 13.26 -18.88 -2.02
C ARG A 61 13.47 -20.27 -2.65
N LEU A 62 12.48 -21.17 -2.47
CA LEU A 62 12.57 -22.55 -3.00
C LEU A 62 12.38 -22.60 -4.52
N ARG A 63 11.52 -21.74 -5.07
CA ARG A 63 11.13 -21.81 -6.49
C ARG A 63 11.93 -20.88 -7.39
N TYR A 64 12.36 -19.73 -6.87
CA TYR A 64 12.96 -18.63 -7.66
C TYR A 64 14.31 -18.15 -7.13
N GLY A 65 14.82 -18.69 -6.03
CA GLY A 65 16.08 -18.27 -5.44
C GLY A 65 16.12 -16.79 -5.10
N ASN A 66 17.09 -16.05 -5.61
CA ASN A 66 17.25 -14.61 -5.39
C ASN A 66 16.54 -13.72 -6.43
N SER A 67 16.04 -14.30 -7.53
CA SER A 67 15.51 -13.54 -8.68
C SER A 67 14.36 -12.60 -8.29
N ILE A 68 13.49 -12.99 -7.34
CA ILE A 68 12.40 -12.14 -6.85
C ILE A 68 12.94 -10.91 -6.12
N ASN A 69 13.96 -11.06 -5.29
CA ASN A 69 14.56 -9.93 -4.58
C ASN A 69 15.30 -8.98 -5.53
N GLU A 70 15.92 -9.51 -6.57
CA GLU A 70 16.57 -8.71 -7.62
C GLU A 70 15.54 -7.94 -8.43
N MET A 71 14.45 -8.59 -8.85
CA MET A 71 13.32 -7.93 -9.52
C MET A 71 12.73 -6.81 -8.65
N ARG A 72 12.47 -7.07 -7.36
CA ARG A 72 11.96 -6.06 -6.42
C ARG A 72 12.89 -4.87 -6.29
N ARG A 73 14.21 -5.12 -6.15
CA ARG A 73 15.20 -4.03 -6.11
C ARG A 73 15.21 -3.21 -7.40
N SER A 74 15.12 -3.87 -8.55
CA SER A 74 15.03 -3.17 -9.84
C SER A 74 13.80 -2.26 -9.87
N LEU A 75 12.62 -2.81 -9.60
CA LEU A 75 11.37 -2.06 -9.59
C LEU A 75 11.38 -0.90 -8.58
N MET A 76 11.88 -1.14 -7.38
CA MET A 76 11.97 -0.10 -6.34
C MET A 76 13.08 0.93 -6.63
N GLY A 77 13.98 0.65 -7.57
CA GLY A 77 15.01 1.58 -8.04
C GLY A 77 14.57 2.49 -9.20
N GLU A 78 13.45 2.19 -9.86
CA GLU A 78 12.97 2.96 -11.02
C GLU A 78 12.41 4.35 -10.68
N PRO A 79 11.65 4.55 -9.58
CA PRO A 79 11.16 5.88 -9.23
C PRO A 79 12.28 6.85 -8.86
N GLU A 80 12.09 8.13 -9.17
CA GLU A 80 13.00 9.21 -8.77
C GLU A 80 12.81 9.56 -7.28
N TRP A 81 13.29 8.69 -6.40
CA TRP A 81 13.19 8.88 -4.97
C TRP A 81 13.96 10.10 -4.46
N ARG A 82 13.29 10.91 -3.65
CA ARG A 82 13.88 11.98 -2.83
C ARG A 82 13.46 11.77 -1.38
N GLN A 83 14.27 12.21 -0.42
CA GLN A 83 14.00 12.04 1.02
C GLN A 83 12.70 12.71 1.51
N ASP A 84 12.25 13.72 0.79
CA ASP A 84 11.08 14.53 1.12
C ASP A 84 9.86 14.27 0.22
N CYS A 85 9.97 13.31 -0.71
CA CYS A 85 8.90 13.06 -1.65
C CYS A 85 7.67 12.44 -0.97
N SER A 86 6.50 12.83 -1.49
CA SER A 86 5.23 12.20 -1.17
C SER A 86 5.03 10.98 -2.06
N ALA A 87 4.87 9.80 -1.46
CA ALA A 87 4.76 8.56 -2.22
C ALA A 87 3.50 7.76 -1.84
N LEU A 88 2.79 7.25 -2.86
CA LEU A 88 1.67 6.34 -2.70
C LEU A 88 2.07 4.93 -3.15
N TYR A 89 1.98 3.98 -2.25
CA TYR A 89 2.14 2.56 -2.55
C TYR A 89 0.77 1.89 -2.66
N VAL A 90 0.32 1.63 -3.88
CA VAL A 90 -0.96 0.97 -4.18
C VAL A 90 -0.79 -0.55 -4.05
N SER A 91 -1.73 -1.22 -3.38
CA SER A 91 -1.66 -2.65 -3.04
C SER A 91 -0.41 -2.99 -2.21
N ILE A 92 -0.18 -2.20 -1.16
CA ILE A 92 1.01 -2.31 -0.30
C ILE A 92 1.16 -3.69 0.36
N GLY A 93 0.07 -4.42 0.58
CA GLY A 93 0.08 -5.70 1.26
C GLY A 93 0.67 -5.59 2.67
N THR A 94 1.74 -6.34 2.94
CA THR A 94 2.48 -6.28 4.21
C THR A 94 3.65 -5.28 4.18
N GLY A 95 3.84 -4.57 3.06
CA GLY A 95 4.91 -3.60 2.87
C GLY A 95 6.30 -4.23 2.64
N THR A 96 6.38 -5.50 2.29
CA THR A 96 7.65 -6.23 2.16
C THR A 96 8.62 -5.55 1.18
N ASP A 97 8.12 -4.94 0.12
CA ASP A 97 8.94 -4.30 -0.92
C ASP A 97 9.66 -3.04 -0.43
N LEU A 98 9.17 -2.39 0.63
CA LEU A 98 9.87 -1.27 1.27
C LEU A 98 11.28 -1.64 1.80
N ASN A 99 11.58 -2.93 1.99
CA ASN A 99 12.93 -3.40 2.31
C ASN A 99 13.90 -3.32 1.11
N HIS A 100 13.39 -3.01 -0.06
CA HIS A 100 14.14 -2.93 -1.32
C HIS A 100 14.27 -1.49 -1.85
N LEU A 101 13.86 -0.49 -1.08
CA LEU A 101 14.15 0.91 -1.36
C LEU A 101 15.66 1.11 -1.58
N PRO A 102 16.08 2.07 -2.43
CA PRO A 102 17.48 2.42 -2.60
C PRO A 102 18.16 2.72 -1.25
N ALA A 103 19.42 2.33 -1.10
CA ALA A 103 20.13 2.41 0.19
C ALA A 103 20.28 3.84 0.76
N ASN A 104 20.18 4.84 -0.11
CA ASN A 104 20.19 6.26 0.27
C ASN A 104 18.82 6.82 0.68
N ILE A 105 17.75 6.02 0.62
CA ILE A 105 16.39 6.42 0.97
C ILE A 105 15.99 5.77 2.28
N ASP A 106 15.72 6.61 3.28
CA ASP A 106 15.18 6.17 4.57
C ASP A 106 13.64 6.16 4.50
N PRO A 107 12.98 5.01 4.62
CA PRO A 107 11.51 4.97 4.64
C PRO A 107 10.88 5.84 5.73
N ALA A 108 11.60 6.12 6.83
CA ALA A 108 11.10 6.98 7.91
C ALA A 108 11.10 8.48 7.54
N ALA A 109 11.88 8.89 6.53
CA ALA A 109 11.96 10.25 6.05
C ALA A 109 10.98 10.56 4.89
N LEU A 110 10.38 9.51 4.30
CA LEU A 110 9.37 9.66 3.25
C LEU A 110 8.01 10.06 3.83
N ASP A 111 7.26 10.84 3.05
CA ASP A 111 5.83 11.06 3.26
C ASP A 111 5.05 9.92 2.58
N LEU A 112 5.08 8.74 3.19
CA LEU A 112 4.63 7.50 2.58
C LEU A 112 3.19 7.16 2.98
N THR A 113 2.36 6.92 1.97
CA THR A 113 0.99 6.43 2.12
C THR A 113 0.88 5.05 1.48
N GLY A 114 0.37 4.07 2.23
CA GLY A 114 0.10 2.72 1.73
C GLY A 114 -1.40 2.46 1.64
N ALA A 115 -1.86 2.03 0.47
CA ALA A 115 -3.26 1.69 0.19
C ALA A 115 -3.41 0.19 -0.09
N ASP A 116 -4.43 -0.45 0.48
CA ASP A 116 -4.73 -1.87 0.21
C ASP A 116 -6.22 -2.17 0.42
N LEU A 117 -6.71 -3.18 -0.31
CA LEU A 117 -8.07 -3.69 -0.21
C LEU A 117 -8.25 -4.64 1.00
N SER A 118 -7.17 -5.19 1.55
CA SER A 118 -7.19 -6.13 2.66
C SER A 118 -6.81 -5.46 3.97
N LEU A 119 -7.78 -5.29 4.86
CA LEU A 119 -7.53 -4.77 6.21
C LEU A 119 -6.56 -5.68 7.00
N GLY A 120 -6.61 -6.99 6.77
CA GLY A 120 -5.69 -7.95 7.38
C GLY A 120 -4.23 -7.70 6.97
N MET A 121 -3.98 -7.42 5.68
CA MET A 121 -2.66 -7.07 5.17
C MET A 121 -2.17 -5.73 5.75
N LEU A 122 -3.02 -4.70 5.77
CA LEU A 122 -2.68 -3.41 6.37
C LEU A 122 -2.37 -3.51 7.86
N THR A 123 -3.14 -4.29 8.61
CA THR A 123 -2.85 -4.57 10.03
C THR A 123 -1.47 -5.21 10.21
N ARG A 124 -1.13 -6.15 9.34
CA ARG A 124 0.20 -6.77 9.34
C ARG A 124 1.28 -5.78 8.94
N CYS A 125 1.09 -5.00 7.89
CA CYS A 125 1.99 -3.94 7.45
C CYS A 125 2.31 -2.99 8.59
N ARG A 126 1.30 -2.46 9.27
CA ARG A 126 1.47 -1.58 10.43
C ARG A 126 2.31 -2.21 11.52
N ASN A 127 2.05 -3.48 11.88
CA ASN A 127 2.80 -4.16 12.93
C ASN A 127 4.29 -4.34 12.59
N VAL A 128 4.61 -4.57 11.31
CA VAL A 128 5.97 -4.73 10.81
C VAL A 128 6.69 -3.38 10.75
N TRP A 129 6.01 -2.33 10.27
CA TRP A 129 6.63 -1.07 9.89
C TRP A 129 6.54 0.04 10.93
N ARG A 130 5.68 -0.06 11.96
CA ARG A 130 5.45 1.00 12.95
C ARG A 130 6.70 1.59 13.59
N LYS A 131 7.80 0.82 13.68
CA LYS A 131 9.08 1.27 14.26
C LYS A 131 10.07 1.76 13.21
N LYS A 132 9.95 1.28 11.97
CA LYS A 132 10.90 1.54 10.87
C LYS A 132 10.45 2.69 9.97
N ALA A 133 9.15 2.89 9.86
CA ALA A 133 8.53 3.94 9.07
C ALA A 133 7.37 4.53 9.88
N ALA A 134 7.71 5.28 10.94
CA ALA A 134 6.73 5.85 11.86
C ALA A 134 5.76 6.83 11.17
N GLY A 135 6.15 7.40 10.02
CA GLY A 135 5.34 8.28 9.18
C GLY A 135 4.52 7.57 8.11
N LEU A 136 4.50 6.22 8.06
CA LEU A 136 3.69 5.46 7.12
C LEU A 136 2.21 5.57 7.48
N ASP A 137 1.45 6.29 6.67
CA ASP A 137 -0.01 6.31 6.73
C ASP A 137 -0.60 5.12 5.97
N LEU A 138 -1.63 4.48 6.52
CA LEU A 138 -2.28 3.33 5.91
C LEU A 138 -3.76 3.60 5.65
N VAL A 139 -4.22 3.24 4.44
CA VAL A 139 -5.58 3.49 3.98
C VAL A 139 -6.19 2.20 3.42
N HIS A 140 -7.30 1.79 4.01
CA HIS A 140 -8.11 0.67 3.53
C HIS A 140 -9.07 1.19 2.46
N CYS A 141 -8.78 0.88 1.20
CA CYS A 141 -9.56 1.34 0.05
C CYS A 141 -9.43 0.39 -1.15
N ASN A 142 -10.29 0.61 -2.15
CA ASN A 142 -10.16 -0.04 -3.46
C ASN A 142 -9.23 0.81 -4.34
N ALA A 143 -8.24 0.17 -4.96
CA ALA A 143 -7.33 0.83 -5.90
C ALA A 143 -8.03 1.37 -7.17
N GLU A 144 -9.21 0.85 -7.50
CA GLU A 144 -10.04 1.34 -8.61
C GLU A 144 -10.82 2.61 -8.27
N ASP A 145 -10.89 3.00 -6.97
CA ASP A 145 -11.49 4.24 -6.48
C ASP A 145 -10.69 4.74 -5.28
N LEU A 146 -9.55 5.32 -5.57
CA LEU A 146 -8.67 5.85 -4.54
C LEU A 146 -9.28 7.10 -3.88
N PRO A 147 -9.16 7.24 -2.54
CA PRO A 147 -9.77 8.32 -1.78
C PRO A 147 -9.00 9.64 -1.84
N PHE A 148 -7.99 9.75 -2.70
CA PHE A 148 -7.10 10.89 -2.78
C PHE A 148 -7.54 11.89 -3.85
N ALA A 149 -7.20 13.16 -3.64
CA ALA A 149 -7.33 14.19 -4.66
C ALA A 149 -6.19 14.05 -5.70
N ASP A 150 -6.37 14.66 -6.86
CA ASP A 150 -5.38 14.60 -7.94
C ASP A 150 -4.09 15.35 -7.55
N ASN A 151 -2.96 14.89 -8.09
CA ASN A 151 -1.65 15.53 -7.93
C ASN A 151 -1.15 15.63 -6.47
N MET A 152 -1.54 14.70 -5.60
CA MET A 152 -1.14 14.70 -4.18
C MET A 152 0.15 13.91 -3.91
N PHE A 153 0.67 13.20 -4.90
CA PHE A 153 1.85 12.35 -4.75
C PHE A 153 2.89 12.61 -5.84
N ASP A 154 4.16 12.71 -5.45
CA ASP A 154 5.29 12.81 -6.37
C ASP A 154 5.60 11.47 -7.03
N VAL A 155 5.36 10.36 -6.29
CA VAL A 155 5.62 8.99 -6.73
C VAL A 155 4.40 8.13 -6.44
N VAL A 156 3.87 7.45 -7.47
CA VAL A 156 2.83 6.43 -7.31
C VAL A 156 3.36 5.11 -7.87
N PHE A 157 3.34 4.07 -7.06
CA PHE A 157 3.89 2.78 -7.46
C PHE A 157 3.10 1.61 -6.88
N HIS A 158 3.25 0.45 -7.52
CA HIS A 158 2.76 -0.83 -7.02
C HIS A 158 3.78 -1.93 -7.34
N VAL A 159 3.76 -3.02 -6.57
CA VAL A 159 4.59 -4.21 -6.83
C VAL A 159 3.69 -5.46 -6.77
N GLY A 160 3.43 -6.05 -7.95
CA GLY A 160 2.70 -7.32 -8.07
C GLY A 160 1.17 -7.28 -7.90
N GLY A 161 0.57 -6.14 -7.54
CA GLY A 161 -0.89 -6.04 -7.32
C GLY A 161 -1.73 -5.81 -8.58
N ILE A 162 -1.11 -5.37 -9.67
CA ILE A 162 -1.82 -4.89 -10.88
C ILE A 162 -2.64 -5.97 -11.59
N ASN A 163 -2.25 -7.24 -11.47
CA ASN A 163 -2.96 -8.35 -12.12
C ASN A 163 -4.38 -8.58 -11.59
N PHE A 164 -4.75 -7.92 -10.49
CA PHE A 164 -6.05 -8.02 -9.83
C PHE A 164 -6.93 -6.79 -10.06
N LEU A 165 -6.46 -5.82 -10.84
CA LEU A 165 -7.19 -4.59 -11.12
C LEU A 165 -7.89 -4.71 -12.48
N TYR A 166 -9.22 -4.60 -12.47
CA TYR A 166 -10.04 -4.68 -13.68
C TYR A 166 -10.01 -3.42 -14.55
N GLN A 167 -9.69 -2.27 -13.95
CA GLN A 167 -9.73 -0.96 -14.62
C GLN A 167 -8.38 -0.25 -14.49
N LEU A 168 -7.37 -0.80 -15.16
CA LEU A 168 -6.02 -0.22 -15.19
C LEU A 168 -5.99 1.24 -15.64
N ASN A 169 -6.91 1.65 -16.50
CA ASN A 169 -6.98 3.01 -17.03
C ASN A 169 -7.23 4.08 -15.96
N LYS A 170 -7.85 3.72 -14.82
CA LYS A 170 -8.07 4.65 -13.72
C LYS A 170 -6.83 4.91 -12.85
N LEU A 171 -5.81 4.06 -12.94
CA LEU A 171 -4.55 4.24 -12.21
C LEU A 171 -3.54 5.12 -12.96
N VAL A 172 -3.75 5.38 -14.24
CA VAL A 172 -2.78 6.08 -15.11
C VAL A 172 -3.10 7.58 -15.26
N GLU A 173 -4.20 8.07 -14.69
CA GLU A 173 -4.62 9.48 -14.73
C GLU A 173 -4.21 10.27 -13.46
N PHE A 174 -3.09 9.89 -12.84
CA PHE A 174 -2.55 10.61 -11.67
C PHE A 174 -1.38 11.51 -12.03
#